data_00892517664674f3e3427a6701703f3c
#
_entry.id   00892517664674f3e3427a6701703f3c
#
_cell.length_a   1.000
_cell.length_b   1.000
_cell.length_c   1.000
_cell.angle_alpha   90.00
_cell.angle_beta   90.00
_cell.angle_gamma   90.00
#
_symmetry.space_group_name_H-M   'P 1'
#
loop_
_entity.id
_entity.type
_entity.pdbx_description
1 polymer ?
#
loop_
_entity_poly.entity_id
_entity_poly.type
_entity_poly.pdbx_seq_one_letter_code
_entity_poly.pdbx_strand_id
1 'polypeptide(L)'
;MPLWLIYHPQDTTFTAPSSKQSLASEITTIYTSAGLPPFYVNVNFIPLSNQNMFVGGKNPETPFVRVAVDHIAVHFRDNEARTKRTMASVKRILKKHIGDNGWDWEVHIDETPTNMWLIAGIEPPPFQSEAEKRWVELGKPVEWRTEEGA
;
A
#
# COMPACT_ATOMS: atom_id res chain seq x y z
N MET A 1 -8.82 -2.39 1.40
CA MET A 1 -7.45 -2.91 1.62
C MET A 1 -6.52 -2.20 0.64
N PRO A 2 -5.53 -1.48 1.09
CA PRO A 2 -4.48 -1.07 0.19
C PRO A 2 -3.61 -2.28 -0.16
N LEU A 3 -3.54 -2.60 -1.45
CA LEU A 3 -2.61 -3.57 -1.99
C LEU A 3 -1.46 -2.82 -2.68
N TRP A 4 -0.26 -3.00 -2.18
CA TRP A 4 0.96 -2.44 -2.73
C TRP A 4 1.70 -3.51 -3.51
N LEU A 5 1.86 -3.32 -4.81
CA LEU A 5 2.65 -4.16 -5.69
C LEU A 5 3.95 -3.44 -6.01
N ILE A 6 5.06 -3.99 -5.56
CA ILE A 6 6.40 -3.41 -5.71
C ILE A 6 7.19 -4.29 -6.68
N TYR A 7 7.15 -3.93 -7.96
CA TYR A 7 7.94 -4.58 -9.00
C TYR A 7 9.37 -4.04 -8.95
N HIS A 8 10.35 -4.93 -8.89
CA HIS A 8 11.73 -4.51 -8.71
C HIS A 8 12.72 -5.49 -9.35
N PRO A 9 13.91 -5.02 -9.79
CA PRO A 9 14.99 -5.89 -10.24
C PRO A 9 15.43 -6.85 -9.12
N GLN A 10 15.37 -8.15 -9.37
CA GLN A 10 15.59 -9.18 -8.34
C GLN A 10 17.00 -9.18 -7.74
N ASP A 11 18.01 -8.84 -8.56
CA ASP A 11 19.41 -9.04 -8.21
C ASP A 11 20.10 -7.79 -7.65
N THR A 12 19.44 -6.61 -7.75
CA THR A 12 20.03 -5.32 -7.41
C THR A 12 19.27 -4.54 -6.36
N THR A 13 17.98 -4.87 -6.13
CA THR A 13 17.12 -4.14 -5.22
C THR A 13 16.45 -5.08 -4.22
N PHE A 14 16.26 -4.61 -2.99
CA PHE A 14 15.58 -5.37 -1.93
C PHE A 14 16.09 -6.80 -1.75
N THR A 15 17.40 -7.01 -1.90
CA THR A 15 18.05 -8.32 -1.75
C THR A 15 18.03 -8.85 -0.32
N ALA A 16 18.02 -7.95 0.68
CA ALA A 16 17.91 -8.32 2.09
C ALA A 16 16.44 -8.39 2.55
N PRO A 17 16.00 -9.45 3.23
CA PRO A 17 14.63 -9.54 3.78
C PRO A 17 14.30 -8.38 4.74
N SER A 18 15.27 -7.86 5.48
CA SER A 18 15.10 -6.72 6.40
C SER A 18 14.72 -5.42 5.69
N SER A 19 15.22 -5.18 4.47
CA SER A 19 14.85 -4.00 3.69
C SER A 19 13.39 -4.04 3.24
N LYS A 20 12.89 -5.22 2.84
CA LYS A 20 11.49 -5.44 2.51
C LYS A 20 10.59 -5.23 3.74
N GLN A 21 10.96 -5.82 4.86
CA GLN A 21 10.22 -5.69 6.12
C GLN A 21 10.15 -4.23 6.57
N SER A 22 11.25 -3.48 6.49
CA SER A 22 11.30 -2.07 6.87
C SER A 22 10.37 -1.21 6.02
N LEU A 23 10.40 -1.38 4.69
CA LEU A 23 9.50 -0.66 3.79
C LEU A 23 8.03 -1.03 4.04
N ALA A 24 7.71 -2.32 4.16
CA ALA A 24 6.34 -2.78 4.41
C ALA A 24 5.80 -2.24 5.75
N SER A 25 6.63 -2.18 6.79
CA SER A 25 6.26 -1.61 8.08
C SER A 25 5.96 -0.12 7.98
N GLU A 26 6.79 0.67 7.29
CA GLU A 26 6.54 2.11 7.11
C GLU A 26 5.31 2.39 6.24
N ILE A 27 5.07 1.60 5.19
CA ILE A 27 3.83 1.68 4.41
C ILE A 27 2.62 1.44 5.31
N THR A 28 2.68 0.42 6.16
CA THR A 28 1.58 0.10 7.09
C THR A 28 1.27 1.26 8.03
N THR A 29 2.27 2.04 8.46
CA THR A 29 2.04 3.19 9.34
C THR A 29 1.21 4.30 8.70
N ILE A 30 1.17 4.43 7.37
CA ILE A 30 0.30 5.39 6.67
C ILE A 30 -1.16 5.14 7.05
N TYR A 31 -1.55 3.88 7.13
CA TYR A 31 -2.93 3.45 7.35
C TYR A 31 -3.27 3.32 8.84
N THR A 32 -2.37 2.74 9.63
CA THR A 32 -2.61 2.58 11.06
C THR A 32 -2.63 3.92 11.81
N SER A 33 -1.89 4.93 11.34
CA SER A 33 -1.99 6.28 11.88
C SER A 33 -3.34 6.97 11.61
N ALA A 34 -4.11 6.46 10.64
CA ALA A 34 -5.49 6.88 10.38
C ALA A 34 -6.53 6.02 11.13
N GLY A 35 -6.08 5.08 11.97
CA GLY A 35 -6.94 4.19 12.76
C GLY A 35 -7.37 2.91 12.04
N LEU A 36 -6.82 2.61 10.87
CA LEU A 36 -7.16 1.41 10.11
C LEU A 36 -6.46 0.16 10.67
N PRO A 37 -7.10 -1.02 10.59
CA PRO A 37 -6.49 -2.28 11.01
C PRO A 37 -5.21 -2.58 10.23
N PRO A 38 -4.10 -3.02 10.90
CA PRO A 38 -2.86 -3.35 10.20
C PRO A 38 -3.05 -4.44 9.12
N PHE A 39 -3.91 -5.41 9.36
CA PHE A 39 -4.16 -6.50 8.40
C PHE A 39 -4.90 -6.07 7.13
N TYR A 40 -5.37 -4.82 7.04
CA TYR A 40 -5.85 -4.26 5.78
C TYR A 40 -4.72 -4.05 4.77
N VAL A 41 -3.49 -3.85 5.23
CA VAL A 41 -2.37 -3.47 4.38
C VAL A 41 -1.64 -4.69 3.85
N ASN A 42 -1.65 -4.87 2.54
CA ASN A 42 -0.85 -5.90 1.86
C ASN A 42 0.27 -5.25 1.07
N VAL A 43 1.49 -5.74 1.25
CA VAL A 43 2.67 -5.29 0.51
C VAL A 43 3.36 -6.50 -0.11
N ASN A 44 3.31 -6.59 -1.43
CA ASN A 44 3.91 -7.67 -2.19
C ASN A 44 5.14 -7.16 -2.96
N PHE A 45 6.28 -7.80 -2.76
CA PHE A 45 7.48 -7.58 -3.54
C PHE A 45 7.50 -8.57 -4.70
N ILE A 46 7.54 -8.06 -5.92
CA ILE A 46 7.50 -8.85 -7.15
C ILE A 46 8.84 -8.69 -7.85
N PRO A 47 9.77 -9.64 -7.64
CA PRO A 47 11.07 -9.58 -8.29
C PRO A 47 10.94 -9.87 -9.77
N LEU A 48 11.58 -9.06 -10.60
CA LEU A 48 11.67 -9.24 -12.05
C LEU A 48 13.12 -9.40 -12.45
N SER A 49 13.35 -10.29 -13.42
CA SER A 49 14.63 -10.33 -14.15
C SER A 49 14.83 -9.00 -14.89
N ASN A 50 16.06 -8.50 -14.93
CA ASN A 50 16.39 -7.30 -15.70
C ASN A 50 15.99 -7.40 -17.18
N GLN A 51 15.95 -8.61 -17.73
CA GLN A 51 15.49 -8.87 -19.10
C GLN A 51 13.99 -8.62 -19.31
N ASN A 52 13.22 -8.53 -18.22
CA ASN A 52 11.77 -8.36 -18.25
C ASN A 52 11.33 -6.93 -17.83
N MET A 53 12.28 -6.03 -17.68
CA MET A 53 12.01 -4.64 -17.29
C MET A 53 12.51 -3.67 -18.35
N PHE A 54 11.61 -2.85 -18.87
CA PHE A 54 11.92 -1.89 -19.93
C PHE A 54 11.33 -0.52 -19.55
N VAL A 55 12.11 0.52 -19.73
CA VAL A 55 11.68 1.91 -19.62
C VAL A 55 12.02 2.61 -20.93
N GLY A 56 11.03 3.21 -21.59
CA GLY A 56 11.23 3.81 -22.91
C GLY A 56 11.70 2.81 -23.99
N GLY A 57 11.34 1.53 -23.86
CA GLY A 57 11.72 0.47 -24.80
C GLY A 57 13.15 -0.07 -24.64
N LYS A 58 13.85 0.30 -23.56
CA LYS A 58 15.20 -0.19 -23.25
C LYS A 58 15.27 -0.69 -21.80
N ASN A 59 16.19 -1.62 -21.56
CA ASN A 59 16.49 -2.00 -20.18
C ASN A 59 17.10 -0.75 -19.47
N PRO A 60 16.62 -0.41 -18.27
CA PRO A 60 17.14 0.75 -17.54
C PRO A 60 18.60 0.51 -17.08
N GLU A 61 19.44 1.54 -17.21
CA GLU A 61 20.82 1.49 -16.72
C GLU A 61 20.87 1.58 -15.18
N THR A 62 19.97 2.39 -14.61
CA THR A 62 19.76 2.46 -13.16
C THR A 62 18.62 1.50 -12.76
N PRO A 63 18.73 0.77 -11.65
CA PRO A 63 17.63 -0.06 -11.17
C PRO A 63 16.33 0.76 -11.07
N PHE A 64 15.27 0.26 -11.67
CA PHE A 64 13.97 0.94 -11.68
C PHE A 64 12.95 0.16 -10.86
N VAL A 65 12.24 0.84 -9.97
CA VAL A 65 11.20 0.24 -9.12
C VAL A 65 9.84 0.84 -9.49
N ARG A 66 8.92 -0.03 -9.88
CA ARG A 66 7.53 0.35 -10.14
C ARG A 66 6.66 0.00 -8.95
N VAL A 67 5.93 0.99 -8.43
CA VAL A 67 4.96 0.78 -7.35
C VAL A 67 3.55 1.05 -7.87
N ALA A 68 2.69 0.05 -7.79
CA ALA A 68 1.27 0.17 -8.08
C ALA A 68 0.48 -0.05 -6.78
N VAL A 69 -0.49 0.81 -6.51
CA VAL A 69 -1.30 0.74 -5.29
C VAL A 69 -2.77 0.70 -5.66
N ASP A 70 -3.43 -0.42 -5.33
CA ASP A 70 -4.89 -0.47 -5.34
C ASP A 70 -5.40 -0.03 -3.97
N HIS A 71 -6.08 1.10 -3.92
CA HIS A 71 -6.54 1.73 -2.69
C HIS A 71 -8.07 1.59 -2.55
N ILE A 72 -8.52 1.04 -1.43
CA ILE A 72 -9.95 0.73 -1.23
C ILE A 72 -10.49 1.34 0.07
N ALA A 73 -9.71 1.31 1.15
CA ALA A 73 -10.19 1.57 2.50
C ALA A 73 -10.69 3.02 2.73
N VAL A 74 -10.12 3.99 2.02
CA VAL A 74 -10.52 5.42 2.12
C VAL A 74 -10.38 6.06 0.74
N HIS A 75 -11.42 6.76 0.28
CA HIS A 75 -11.37 7.49 -0.98
C HIS A 75 -10.80 8.90 -0.82
N PHE A 76 -10.01 9.32 -1.80
CA PHE A 76 -9.36 10.63 -1.84
C PHE A 76 -10.01 11.58 -2.85
N ARG A 77 -10.80 11.08 -3.82
CA ARG A 77 -11.28 11.80 -5.01
C ARG A 77 -11.80 13.19 -4.72
N ASP A 78 -12.49 13.36 -3.59
CA ASP A 78 -13.17 14.62 -3.26
C ASP A 78 -12.43 15.40 -2.16
N ASN A 79 -11.18 15.03 -1.85
CA ASN A 79 -10.40 15.66 -0.79
C ASN A 79 -8.95 15.89 -1.20
N GLU A 80 -8.73 17.00 -1.92
CA GLU A 80 -7.39 17.39 -2.39
C GLU A 80 -6.35 17.51 -1.26
N ALA A 81 -6.75 18.01 -0.10
CA ALA A 81 -5.84 18.17 1.04
C ALA A 81 -5.39 16.80 1.60
N ARG A 82 -6.30 15.82 1.63
CA ARG A 82 -5.99 14.44 2.02
C ARG A 82 -5.08 13.79 0.99
N THR A 83 -5.39 13.93 -0.29
CA THR A 83 -4.56 13.43 -1.39
C THR A 83 -3.14 13.97 -1.30
N LYS A 84 -2.96 15.27 -1.15
CA LYS A 84 -1.63 15.91 -1.02
C LYS A 84 -0.85 15.37 0.18
N ARG A 85 -1.49 15.22 1.34
CA ARG A 85 -0.84 14.67 2.55
C ARG A 85 -0.42 13.21 2.37
N THR A 86 -1.29 12.39 1.80
CA THR A 86 -0.98 10.98 1.52
C THR A 86 0.17 10.86 0.54
N MET A 87 0.13 11.58 -0.58
CA MET A 87 1.21 11.56 -1.57
C MET A 87 2.53 12.10 -1.01
N ALA A 88 2.51 13.07 -0.09
CA ALA A 88 3.71 13.52 0.60
C ALA A 88 4.31 12.42 1.49
N SER A 89 3.48 11.65 2.20
CA SER A 89 3.91 10.50 3.00
C SER A 89 4.47 9.38 2.12
N VAL A 90 3.77 9.04 1.05
CA VAL A 90 4.23 8.06 0.05
C VAL A 90 5.59 8.46 -0.52
N LYS A 91 5.71 9.70 -1.00
CA LYS A 91 6.97 10.23 -1.55
C LYS A 91 8.12 10.12 -0.54
N ARG A 92 7.90 10.52 0.71
CA ARG A 92 8.91 10.46 1.77
C ARG A 92 9.40 9.02 2.01
N ILE A 93 8.48 8.08 2.10
CA ILE A 93 8.79 6.65 2.36
C ILE A 93 9.53 6.06 1.16
N LEU A 94 9.01 6.24 -0.06
CA LEU A 94 9.64 5.68 -1.25
C LEU A 94 11.00 6.31 -1.54
N LYS A 95 11.15 7.63 -1.31
CA LYS A 95 12.45 8.28 -1.41
C LYS A 95 13.46 7.63 -0.47
N LYS A 96 13.12 7.42 0.81
CA LYS A 96 14.00 6.82 1.81
C LYS A 96 14.44 5.39 1.45
N HIS A 97 13.50 4.57 0.99
CA HIS A 97 13.76 3.14 0.75
C HIS A 97 14.20 2.78 -0.66
N ILE A 98 13.99 3.68 -1.62
CA ILE A 98 14.28 3.47 -3.03
C ILE A 98 15.21 4.57 -3.54
N GLY A 99 14.77 5.83 -3.52
CA GLY A 99 15.52 6.94 -4.09
C GLY A 99 16.88 7.18 -3.43
N ASP A 100 16.98 7.07 -2.10
CA ASP A 100 18.24 7.28 -1.37
C ASP A 100 19.25 6.12 -1.58
N ASN A 101 18.81 5.00 -2.18
CA ASN A 101 19.69 3.94 -2.68
C ASN A 101 20.18 4.19 -4.12
N GLY A 102 19.80 5.32 -4.74
CA GLY A 102 20.16 5.64 -6.11
C GLY A 102 19.34 4.91 -7.16
N TRP A 103 18.18 4.36 -6.79
CA TRP A 103 17.29 3.68 -7.73
C TRP A 103 16.22 4.63 -8.24
N ASP A 104 15.89 4.53 -9.52
CA ASP A 104 14.78 5.25 -10.12
C ASP A 104 13.46 4.58 -9.76
N TRP A 105 12.39 5.37 -9.69
CA TRP A 105 11.09 4.84 -9.30
C TRP A 105 9.92 5.69 -9.75
N GLU A 106 8.78 5.05 -9.86
CA GLU A 106 7.49 5.74 -10.00
C GLU A 106 6.41 5.04 -9.19
N VAL A 107 5.37 5.76 -8.84
CA VAL A 107 4.20 5.26 -8.11
C VAL A 107 2.92 5.83 -8.70
N HIS A 108 1.88 5.02 -8.74
CA HIS A 108 0.51 5.48 -8.93
C HIS A 108 -0.42 4.80 -7.94
N ILE A 109 -1.56 5.42 -7.70
CA ILE A 109 -2.61 4.93 -6.82
C ILE A 109 -3.92 4.91 -7.59
N ASP A 110 -4.51 3.73 -7.72
CA ASP A 110 -5.86 3.53 -8.21
C ASP A 110 -6.84 3.35 -7.05
N GLU A 111 -8.06 3.85 -7.18
CA GLU A 111 -9.09 3.72 -6.15
C GLU A 111 -10.17 2.73 -6.59
N THR A 112 -10.38 1.70 -5.78
CA THR A 112 -11.45 0.71 -5.95
C THR A 112 -12.63 1.06 -5.05
N PRO A 113 -13.88 0.98 -5.54
CA PRO A 113 -15.07 1.17 -4.72
C PRO A 113 -15.13 0.21 -3.53
N THR A 114 -15.47 0.72 -2.34
CA THR A 114 -15.50 -0.07 -1.10
C THR A 114 -16.50 -1.22 -1.12
N ASN A 115 -17.62 -1.05 -1.84
CA ASN A 115 -18.65 -2.09 -2.02
C ASN A 115 -18.22 -3.25 -2.94
N MET A 116 -17.00 -3.20 -3.47
CA MET A 116 -16.39 -4.30 -4.25
C MET A 116 -15.28 -5.00 -3.48
N TRP A 117 -15.33 -4.97 -2.15
CA TRP A 117 -14.28 -5.49 -1.29
C TRP A 117 -14.82 -6.42 -0.20
N LEU A 118 -14.25 -7.61 -0.12
CA LEU A 118 -14.51 -8.59 0.95
C LEU A 118 -13.19 -9.01 1.60
N ILE A 119 -13.19 -9.17 2.91
CA ILE A 119 -12.09 -9.78 3.66
C ILE A 119 -12.62 -11.04 4.33
N ALA A 120 -12.09 -12.20 3.98
CA ALA A 120 -12.55 -13.50 4.44
C ALA A 120 -14.07 -13.71 4.23
N GLY A 121 -14.63 -13.12 3.15
CA GLY A 121 -16.06 -13.19 2.85
C GLY A 121 -16.93 -12.16 3.57
N ILE A 122 -16.36 -11.31 4.41
CA ILE A 122 -17.07 -10.28 5.18
C ILE A 122 -16.85 -8.90 4.54
N GLU A 123 -17.91 -8.13 4.37
CA GLU A 123 -17.80 -6.73 3.99
C GLU A 123 -17.14 -5.94 5.12
N PRO A 124 -16.08 -5.17 4.83
CA PRO A 124 -15.46 -4.34 5.85
C PRO A 124 -16.43 -3.27 6.38
N PRO A 125 -16.39 -2.99 7.69
CA PRO A 125 -17.23 -1.95 8.27
C PRO A 125 -16.85 -0.56 7.76
N PRO A 126 -17.76 0.42 7.87
CA PRO A 126 -17.49 1.79 7.49
C PRO A 126 -16.28 2.37 8.22
N PHE A 127 -15.56 3.27 7.53
CA PHE A 127 -14.36 3.90 8.05
C PHE A 127 -14.64 4.64 9.39
N GLN A 128 -13.82 4.36 10.40
CA GLN A 128 -13.90 4.89 11.76
C GLN A 128 -15.14 4.49 12.57
N SER A 129 -15.92 3.50 12.11
CA SER A 129 -17.03 2.96 12.88
C SER A 129 -16.57 2.17 14.11
N GLU A 130 -17.46 1.93 15.07
CA GLU A 130 -17.17 1.08 16.22
C GLU A 130 -16.82 -0.36 15.80
N ALA A 131 -17.45 -0.86 14.75
CA ALA A 131 -17.13 -2.16 14.19
C ALA A 131 -15.69 -2.20 13.64
N GLU A 132 -15.21 -1.15 12.97
CA GLU A 132 -13.82 -1.08 12.48
C GLU A 132 -12.83 -0.99 13.66
N LYS A 133 -13.13 -0.20 14.69
CA LYS A 133 -12.31 -0.16 15.92
C LYS A 133 -12.20 -1.53 16.57
N ARG A 134 -13.30 -2.28 16.62
CA ARG A 134 -13.29 -3.66 17.11
C ARG A 134 -12.41 -4.58 16.28
N TRP A 135 -12.38 -4.41 14.95
CA TRP A 135 -11.46 -5.15 14.09
C TRP A 135 -9.98 -4.80 14.37
N VAL A 136 -9.70 -3.53 14.66
CA VAL A 136 -8.36 -3.10 15.11
C VAL A 136 -7.95 -3.81 16.40
N GLU A 137 -8.82 -3.80 17.41
CA GLU A 137 -8.58 -4.40 18.72
C GLU A 137 -8.38 -5.92 18.63
N LEU A 138 -9.18 -6.60 17.82
CA LEU A 138 -9.13 -8.05 17.65
C LEU A 138 -8.01 -8.51 16.68
N GLY A 139 -7.47 -7.61 15.86
CA GLY A 139 -6.46 -7.91 14.86
C GLY A 139 -6.95 -8.85 13.74
N LYS A 140 -8.27 -8.95 13.54
CA LYS A 140 -8.88 -9.84 12.54
C LYS A 140 -10.29 -9.37 12.16
N PRO A 141 -10.80 -9.76 10.96
CA PRO A 141 -12.17 -9.51 10.58
C PRO A 141 -13.11 -10.39 11.42
N VAL A 142 -14.24 -9.83 11.82
CA VAL A 142 -15.35 -10.53 12.50
C VAL A 142 -16.66 -9.99 11.97
N GLU A 143 -17.72 -10.80 12.01
CA GLU A 143 -19.05 -10.34 11.65
C GLU A 143 -19.46 -9.13 12.48
N TRP A 144 -20.12 -8.20 11.87
CA TRP A 144 -20.60 -6.95 12.47
C TRP A 144 -22.03 -6.65 12.01
N ARG A 145 -22.75 -5.83 12.76
CA ARG A 145 -24.12 -5.43 12.45
C ARG A 145 -24.14 -3.99 11.96
N THR A 146 -25.14 -3.64 11.16
CA THR A 146 -25.31 -2.29 10.62
C THR A 146 -25.36 -1.21 11.72
N GLU A 147 -25.85 -1.55 12.92
CA GLU A 147 -25.88 -0.66 14.09
C GLU A 147 -24.47 -0.37 14.64
N GLU A 148 -23.51 -1.28 14.45
CA GLU A 148 -22.11 -1.13 14.84
C GLU A 148 -21.29 -0.40 13.77
N GLY A 149 -21.86 -0.20 12.59
CA GLY A 149 -21.28 0.52 11.46
C GLY A 149 -21.66 2.00 11.39
N ALA A 150 -22.42 2.49 12.35
CA ALA A 150 -22.88 3.88 12.42
C ALA A 150 -21.86 4.79 13.11
#